data_e32769a6d0e6923b0b5321b28e1e6654
#
_entry.id   e32769a6d0e6923b0b5321b28e1e6654
#
_cell.length_a   1.000
_cell.length_b   1.000
_cell.length_c   1.000
_cell.angle_alpha   90.00
_cell.angle_beta   90.00
_cell.angle_gamma   90.00
#
_symmetry.space_group_name_H-M   'P 1'
#
loop_
_entity.id
_entity.type
_entity.pdbx_description
1 polymer ?
#
loop_
_entity_poly.entity_id
_entity_poly.type
_entity_poly.pdbx_seq_one_letter_code
_entity_poly.pdbx_strand_id
1 'polypeptide(L)'
;DKPYERGVCWDSYFPYKIRNKYNKRLGRHLSDDSFVGLLRYSLYKPRDILTMLNEFVSVGTGVSFKYCDFNNIISNYSEYLKGELKDYMLIYMSEEDYSNFYNFFELFNNVKFSYDEFLKIHKKFLESLKDLNRAVPYKMETPAETLQLLYDSNIICYEEQVYKFGKSRNIMSWSYKERNYANIQ
;
A
#
# COMPACT_ATOMS: atom_id res chain seq x y z
N ASP A 1 -16.20 -5.16 37.25
CA ASP A 1 -15.73 -4.58 36.00
C ASP A 1 -15.93 -5.60 34.87
N LYS A 2 -16.95 -5.39 34.04
CA LYS A 2 -17.10 -6.20 32.84
C LYS A 2 -15.91 -5.91 31.92
N PRO A 3 -15.26 -6.92 31.31
CA PRO A 3 -14.20 -6.66 30.34
C PRO A 3 -14.77 -5.78 29.24
N TYR A 4 -14.08 -4.69 28.94
CA TYR A 4 -14.46 -3.73 27.93
C TYR A 4 -14.64 -4.48 26.60
N GLU A 5 -15.88 -4.59 26.12
CA GLU A 5 -16.14 -5.18 24.81
C GLU A 5 -15.59 -4.21 23.75
N ARG A 6 -14.47 -4.59 23.18
CA ARG A 6 -13.63 -3.80 22.24
C ARG A 6 -14.45 -3.20 21.09
N GLY A 7 -15.51 -3.88 20.64
CA GLY A 7 -16.38 -3.44 19.55
C GLY A 7 -17.24 -2.24 19.89
N VAL A 8 -17.77 -2.18 21.11
CA VAL A 8 -18.76 -1.15 21.49
C VAL A 8 -18.14 0.24 21.50
N CYS A 9 -16.91 0.39 21.98
CA CYS A 9 -16.24 1.67 22.03
C CYS A 9 -15.85 2.15 20.61
N TRP A 10 -15.27 1.27 19.81
CA TRP A 10 -14.87 1.61 18.45
C TRP A 10 -16.07 2.02 17.59
N ASP A 11 -17.12 1.22 17.58
CA ASP A 11 -18.32 1.43 16.76
C ASP A 11 -19.07 2.71 17.14
N SER A 12 -18.91 3.22 18.36
CA SER A 12 -19.48 4.52 18.74
C SER A 12 -18.81 5.69 18.06
N TYR A 13 -17.51 5.61 17.79
CA TYR A 13 -16.76 6.63 17.08
C TYR A 13 -16.76 6.44 15.57
N PHE A 14 -16.78 5.20 15.10
CA PHE A 14 -16.68 4.84 13.69
C PHE A 14 -17.86 3.94 13.25
N PRO A 15 -19.09 4.46 13.26
CA PRO A 15 -20.32 3.69 13.02
C PRO A 15 -20.56 3.41 11.53
N TYR A 16 -19.51 3.13 10.76
CA TYR A 16 -19.61 2.85 9.33
C TYR A 16 -18.89 1.57 8.95
N LYS A 17 -19.24 1.04 7.80
CA LYS A 17 -18.56 -0.11 7.21
C LYS A 17 -17.83 0.31 5.95
N ILE A 18 -16.60 -0.14 5.80
CA ILE A 18 -15.81 0.12 4.60
C ILE A 18 -16.21 -0.87 3.54
N ARG A 19 -16.68 -0.39 2.38
CA ARG A 19 -16.99 -1.23 1.24
C ARG A 19 -15.72 -1.84 0.70
N ASN A 20 -15.70 -3.17 0.74
CA ASN A 20 -14.66 -3.95 0.12
C ASN A 20 -15.11 -4.44 -1.28
N LYS A 21 -14.30 -5.25 -1.92
CA LYS A 21 -14.50 -5.79 -3.25
C LYS A 21 -15.90 -6.40 -3.45
N TYR A 22 -16.49 -6.15 -4.62
CA TYR A 22 -17.72 -6.81 -5.03
C TYR A 22 -17.51 -8.31 -5.15
N ASN A 23 -18.29 -9.09 -4.44
CA ASN A 23 -18.25 -10.55 -4.51
C ASN A 23 -19.27 -11.05 -5.54
N LYS A 24 -18.79 -11.38 -6.73
CA LYS A 24 -19.63 -11.86 -7.85
C LYS A 24 -20.51 -13.06 -7.48
N ARG A 25 -20.00 -13.96 -6.62
CA ARG A 25 -20.72 -15.17 -6.21
C ARG A 25 -21.90 -14.89 -5.30
N LEU A 26 -21.76 -13.87 -4.43
CA LEU A 26 -22.81 -13.48 -3.49
C LEU A 26 -23.69 -12.36 -4.04
N GLY A 27 -23.39 -11.85 -5.23
CA GLY A 27 -24.12 -10.74 -5.84
C GLY A 27 -24.13 -9.45 -5.03
N ARG A 28 -23.16 -9.29 -4.10
CA ARG A 28 -23.10 -8.13 -3.19
C ARG A 28 -21.66 -7.72 -2.88
N HIS A 29 -21.51 -6.47 -2.46
CA HIS A 29 -20.29 -6.00 -1.86
C HIS A 29 -20.11 -6.61 -0.47
N LEU A 30 -18.91 -7.14 -0.20
CA LEU A 30 -18.50 -7.44 1.16
C LEU A 30 -18.12 -6.13 1.83
N SER A 31 -18.57 -5.94 3.05
CA SER A 31 -18.17 -4.80 3.88
C SER A 31 -17.39 -5.31 5.09
N ASP A 32 -16.28 -4.67 5.36
CA ASP A 32 -15.56 -4.86 6.62
C ASP A 32 -16.03 -3.79 7.63
N ASP A 33 -15.87 -4.08 8.90
CA ASP A 33 -15.97 -3.04 9.89
C ASP A 33 -14.85 -1.99 9.71
N SER A 34 -15.07 -0.80 10.26
CA SER A 34 -14.16 0.32 10.11
C SER A 34 -12.77 0.05 10.71
N PHE A 35 -12.68 -0.74 11.78
CA PHE A 35 -11.41 -1.11 12.40
C PHE A 35 -10.57 -2.02 11.50
N VAL A 36 -11.17 -3.04 10.92
CA VAL A 36 -10.47 -3.93 9.96
C VAL A 36 -10.02 -3.14 8.73
N GLY A 37 -10.84 -2.20 8.28
CA GLY A 37 -10.49 -1.30 7.20
C GLY A 37 -9.25 -0.46 7.53
N LEU A 38 -9.24 0.20 8.69
CA LEU A 38 -8.10 1.00 9.16
C LEU A 38 -6.83 0.16 9.28
N LEU A 39 -6.91 -1.04 9.85
CA LEU A 39 -5.78 -1.95 9.96
C LEU A 39 -5.18 -2.32 8.58
N ARG A 40 -6.01 -2.49 7.57
CA ARG A 40 -5.53 -2.82 6.21
C ARG A 40 -4.70 -1.71 5.58
N TYR A 41 -5.05 -0.45 5.85
CA TYR A 41 -4.33 0.70 5.33
C TYR A 41 -3.07 1.04 6.13
N SER A 42 -3.02 0.68 7.42
CA SER A 42 -1.91 1.03 8.32
C SER A 42 -0.72 0.09 8.25
N LEU A 43 -0.63 -0.82 7.30
CA LEU A 43 0.41 -1.86 7.22
C LEU A 43 0.62 -2.60 8.57
N TYR A 44 -0.40 -2.64 9.43
CA TYR A 44 -0.39 -3.22 10.78
C TYR A 44 0.68 -2.64 11.73
N LYS A 45 1.19 -1.45 11.47
CA LYS A 45 2.14 -0.76 12.33
C LYS A 45 1.38 0.12 13.34
N PRO A 46 1.66 0.01 14.65
CA PRO A 46 0.99 0.84 15.67
C PRO A 46 1.14 2.34 15.42
N ARG A 47 2.31 2.80 14.95
CA ARG A 47 2.56 4.20 14.61
C ARG A 47 1.63 4.68 13.51
N ASP A 48 1.44 3.88 12.48
CA ASP A 48 0.60 4.22 11.34
C ASP A 48 -0.87 4.34 11.76
N ILE A 49 -1.33 3.43 12.65
CA ILE A 49 -2.67 3.50 13.24
C ILE A 49 -2.84 4.80 14.03
N LEU A 50 -1.87 5.16 14.86
CA LEU A 50 -1.91 6.40 15.64
C LEU A 50 -1.90 7.63 14.73
N THR A 51 -1.09 7.64 13.67
CA THR A 51 -1.08 8.73 12.67
C THR A 51 -2.45 8.90 12.04
N MET A 52 -3.06 7.81 11.57
CA MET A 52 -4.41 7.87 11.00
C MET A 52 -5.46 8.34 12.01
N LEU A 53 -5.39 7.89 13.27
CA LEU A 53 -6.30 8.33 14.33
C LEU A 53 -6.13 9.81 14.66
N ASN A 54 -4.91 10.33 14.65
CA ASN A 54 -4.64 11.76 14.85
C ASN A 54 -5.24 12.61 13.73
N GLU A 55 -5.19 12.12 12.47
CA GLU A 55 -5.89 12.78 11.35
C GLU A 55 -7.41 12.85 11.60
N PHE A 56 -8.02 11.78 12.14
CA PHE A 56 -9.44 11.82 12.52
C PHE A 56 -9.72 12.90 13.57
N VAL A 57 -8.84 13.06 14.55
CA VAL A 57 -8.99 14.09 15.59
C VAL A 57 -8.88 15.49 14.99
N SER A 58 -7.99 15.71 14.03
CA SER A 58 -7.79 17.01 13.38
C SER A 58 -8.97 17.44 12.49
N VAL A 59 -9.61 16.48 11.84
CA VAL A 59 -10.76 16.73 10.93
C VAL A 59 -12.08 16.74 11.69
N GLY A 60 -12.15 16.06 12.83
CA GLY A 60 -13.41 15.80 13.53
C GLY A 60 -13.89 16.97 14.38
N THR A 61 -15.11 17.45 14.08
CA THR A 61 -15.83 18.40 14.93
C THR A 61 -16.91 17.75 15.79
N GLY A 62 -16.98 16.42 15.80
CA GLY A 62 -18.08 15.67 16.43
C GLY A 62 -17.65 14.42 17.20
N VAL A 63 -18.63 13.79 17.83
CA VAL A 63 -18.44 12.58 18.65
C VAL A 63 -18.29 11.32 17.80
N SER A 64 -18.62 11.39 16.51
CA SER A 64 -18.49 10.25 15.59
C SER A 64 -18.03 10.68 14.20
N PHE A 65 -17.28 9.82 13.53
CA PHE A 65 -16.72 10.05 12.19
C PHE A 65 -17.56 9.39 11.11
N LYS A 66 -17.61 10.00 9.92
CA LYS A 66 -18.34 9.49 8.75
C LYS A 66 -17.39 8.81 7.78
N TYR A 67 -17.96 8.02 6.87
CA TYR A 67 -17.15 7.35 5.82
C TYR A 67 -16.43 8.33 4.88
N CYS A 68 -16.99 9.51 4.62
CA CYS A 68 -16.34 10.55 3.84
C CYS A 68 -15.04 11.06 4.52
N ASP A 69 -15.05 11.18 5.85
CA ASP A 69 -13.89 11.60 6.62
C ASP A 69 -12.77 10.55 6.48
N PHE A 70 -13.11 9.27 6.47
CA PHE A 70 -12.16 8.18 6.24
C PHE A 70 -11.44 8.31 4.90
N ASN A 71 -12.13 8.65 3.81
CA ASN A 71 -11.48 8.81 2.50
C ASN A 71 -10.49 10.00 2.48
N ASN A 72 -10.84 11.10 3.13
CA ASN A 72 -9.96 12.26 3.26
C ASN A 72 -8.70 11.90 4.08
N ILE A 73 -8.89 11.16 5.16
CA ILE A 73 -7.80 10.71 6.03
C ILE A 73 -6.87 9.75 5.32
N ILE A 74 -7.40 8.82 4.51
CA ILE A 74 -6.57 7.93 3.69
C ILE A 74 -5.73 8.73 2.69
N SER A 75 -6.26 9.80 2.12
CA SER A 75 -5.48 10.69 1.23
C SER A 75 -4.32 11.36 1.99
N ASN A 76 -4.60 11.97 3.14
CA ASN A 76 -3.57 12.61 3.98
C ASN A 76 -2.54 11.58 4.47
N TYR A 77 -2.99 10.41 4.87
CA TYR A 77 -2.12 9.31 5.29
C TYR A 77 -1.22 8.82 4.14
N SER A 78 -1.69 8.86 2.89
CA SER A 78 -0.87 8.52 1.73
C SER A 78 0.27 9.51 1.53
N GLU A 79 0.06 10.80 1.79
CA GLU A 79 1.14 11.79 1.75
C GLU A 79 2.17 11.58 2.88
N TYR A 80 1.70 11.21 4.08
CA TYR A 80 2.59 10.80 5.17
C TYR A 80 3.45 9.60 4.78
N LEU A 81 2.85 8.56 4.16
CA LEU A 81 3.61 7.38 3.70
C LEU A 81 4.64 7.71 2.62
N LYS A 82 4.33 8.66 1.73
CA LYS A 82 5.32 9.16 0.75
C LYS A 82 6.53 9.81 1.44
N GLY A 83 6.28 10.60 2.49
CA GLY A 83 7.35 11.20 3.29
C GLY A 83 8.22 10.15 3.96
N GLU A 84 7.62 9.17 4.62
CA GLU A 84 8.34 8.05 5.25
C GLU A 84 9.16 7.24 4.23
N LEU A 85 8.60 7.02 3.03
CA LEU A 85 9.32 6.36 1.94
C LEU A 85 10.51 7.19 1.48
N LYS A 86 10.32 8.50 1.30
CA LYS A 86 11.41 9.42 0.92
C LYS A 86 12.54 9.37 1.94
N ASP A 87 12.21 9.53 3.22
CA ASP A 87 13.20 9.51 4.31
C ASP A 87 13.96 8.18 4.36
N TYR A 88 13.27 7.07 4.14
CA TYR A 88 13.89 5.76 4.04
C TYR A 88 14.84 5.65 2.84
N MET A 89 14.42 6.11 1.67
CA MET A 89 15.21 6.01 0.44
C MET A 89 16.42 6.93 0.45
N LEU A 90 16.33 8.12 1.05
CA LEU A 90 17.45 9.07 1.14
C LEU A 90 18.62 8.58 2.02
N ILE A 91 18.44 7.47 2.77
CA ILE A 91 19.55 6.78 3.43
C ILE A 91 20.50 6.13 2.40
N TYR A 92 19.96 5.73 1.24
CA TYR A 92 20.67 4.92 0.25
C TYR A 92 20.94 5.67 -1.06
N MET A 93 20.25 6.76 -1.34
CA MET A 93 20.35 7.49 -2.59
C MET A 93 20.27 9.01 -2.39
N SER A 94 20.75 9.77 -3.37
CA SER A 94 20.66 11.22 -3.39
C SER A 94 19.20 11.70 -3.65
N GLU A 95 18.93 12.99 -3.41
CA GLU A 95 17.64 13.62 -3.77
C GLU A 95 17.35 13.50 -5.28
N GLU A 96 18.36 13.61 -6.12
CA GLU A 96 18.23 13.47 -7.58
C GLU A 96 17.88 12.03 -7.95
N ASP A 97 18.56 11.04 -7.36
CA ASP A 97 18.27 9.62 -7.59
C ASP A 97 16.86 9.27 -7.08
N TYR A 98 16.44 9.83 -5.94
CA TYR A 98 15.08 9.66 -5.44
C TYR A 98 14.04 10.25 -6.39
N SER A 99 14.32 11.40 -7.00
CA SER A 99 13.44 11.96 -8.03
C SER A 99 13.32 11.04 -9.24
N ASN A 100 14.45 10.47 -9.71
CA ASN A 100 14.45 9.50 -10.79
C ASN A 100 13.71 8.20 -10.40
N PHE A 101 13.91 7.71 -9.16
CA PHE A 101 13.16 6.58 -8.61
C PHE A 101 11.65 6.86 -8.60
N TYR A 102 11.23 8.06 -8.23
CA TYR A 102 9.81 8.42 -8.20
C TYR A 102 9.21 8.50 -9.61
N ASN A 103 9.94 9.06 -10.57
CA ASN A 103 9.52 9.14 -11.98
C ASN A 103 9.31 7.75 -12.62
N PHE A 104 9.94 6.70 -12.08
CA PHE A 104 9.70 5.33 -12.52
C PHE A 104 8.22 4.94 -12.44
N PHE A 105 7.50 5.41 -11.42
CA PHE A 105 6.08 5.11 -11.24
C PHE A 105 5.17 5.77 -12.28
N GLU A 106 5.59 6.86 -12.88
CA GLU A 106 4.83 7.54 -13.94
C GLU A 106 4.74 6.71 -15.23
N LEU A 107 5.62 5.72 -15.38
CA LEU A 107 5.61 4.82 -16.52
C LEU A 107 4.53 3.72 -16.43
N PHE A 108 3.93 3.54 -15.26
CA PHE A 108 2.87 2.56 -15.06
C PHE A 108 1.50 3.14 -15.41
N ASN A 109 0.78 2.48 -16.31
CA ASN A 109 -0.58 2.86 -16.66
C ASN A 109 -1.63 2.25 -15.74
N ASN A 110 -1.28 1.18 -15.02
CA ASN A 110 -2.18 0.40 -14.19
C ASN A 110 -1.57 0.08 -12.83
N VAL A 111 -2.43 -0.03 -11.83
CA VAL A 111 -2.04 -0.47 -10.47
C VAL A 111 -1.63 -1.94 -10.43
N LYS A 112 -2.16 -2.76 -11.36
CA LYS A 112 -1.79 -4.17 -11.51
C LYS A 112 -1.04 -4.35 -12.82
N PHE A 113 0.07 -5.05 -12.74
CA PHE A 113 0.92 -5.37 -13.88
C PHE A 113 1.46 -6.80 -13.77
N SER A 114 1.76 -7.39 -14.90
CA SER A 114 2.46 -8.66 -15.02
C SER A 114 3.98 -8.44 -14.97
N TYR A 115 4.73 -9.52 -14.76
CA TYR A 115 6.19 -9.46 -14.82
C TYR A 115 6.69 -9.00 -16.20
N ASP A 116 6.06 -9.46 -17.29
CA ASP A 116 6.44 -9.05 -18.64
C ASP A 116 6.20 -7.55 -18.89
N GLU A 117 5.12 -6.99 -18.36
CA GLU A 117 4.87 -5.54 -18.40
C GLU A 117 5.91 -4.79 -17.59
N PHE A 118 6.26 -5.28 -16.41
CA PHE A 118 7.31 -4.71 -15.59
C PHE A 118 8.67 -4.68 -16.32
N LEU A 119 9.05 -5.77 -16.98
CA LEU A 119 10.30 -5.82 -17.77
C LEU A 119 10.35 -4.74 -18.86
N LYS A 120 9.24 -4.55 -19.56
CA LYS A 120 9.14 -3.50 -20.61
C LYS A 120 9.26 -2.09 -20.02
N ILE A 121 8.60 -1.85 -18.87
CA ILE A 121 8.66 -0.56 -18.17
C ILE A 121 10.07 -0.31 -17.66
N HIS A 122 10.69 -1.29 -17.02
CA HIS A 122 12.04 -1.18 -16.50
C HIS A 122 13.06 -0.88 -17.60
N LYS A 123 12.97 -1.58 -18.74
CA LYS A 123 13.81 -1.29 -19.91
C LYS A 123 13.64 0.14 -20.39
N LYS A 124 12.39 0.60 -20.57
CA LYS A 124 12.07 1.97 -20.96
C LYS A 124 12.62 3.00 -19.98
N PHE A 125 12.56 2.70 -18.68
CA PHE A 125 13.12 3.56 -17.65
C PHE A 125 14.63 3.72 -17.81
N LEU A 126 15.38 2.61 -17.95
CA LEU A 126 16.83 2.66 -18.14
C LEU A 126 17.23 3.40 -19.41
N GLU A 127 16.48 3.22 -20.51
CA GLU A 127 16.69 3.96 -21.76
C GLU A 127 16.48 5.46 -21.52
N SER A 128 15.43 5.87 -20.83
CA SER A 128 15.17 7.29 -20.53
C SER A 128 16.25 7.93 -19.65
N LEU A 129 16.78 7.21 -18.65
CA LEU A 129 17.90 7.71 -17.85
C LEU A 129 19.16 7.89 -18.68
N LYS A 130 19.46 6.94 -19.56
CA LYS A 130 20.60 7.02 -20.47
C LYS A 130 20.49 8.22 -21.43
N ASP A 131 19.31 8.46 -22.01
CA ASP A 131 19.07 9.58 -22.90
C ASP A 131 19.25 10.93 -22.18
N LEU A 132 18.91 10.99 -20.91
CA LEU A 132 19.08 12.16 -20.05
C LEU A 132 20.47 12.25 -19.39
N ASN A 133 21.37 11.31 -19.67
CA ASN A 133 22.70 11.17 -19.04
C ASN A 133 22.63 11.18 -17.51
N ARG A 134 21.64 10.47 -16.95
CA ARG A 134 21.42 10.33 -15.50
C ARG A 134 21.90 8.98 -15.00
N ALA A 135 22.33 8.94 -13.73
CA ALA A 135 22.67 7.70 -13.06
C ALA A 135 21.44 6.85 -12.80
N VAL A 136 21.64 5.52 -12.76
CA VAL A 136 20.60 4.60 -12.33
C VAL A 136 20.50 4.65 -10.81
N PRO A 137 19.29 4.84 -10.23
CA PRO A 137 19.11 4.87 -8.79
C PRO A 137 19.50 3.55 -8.12
N TYR A 138 19.79 3.61 -6.83
CA TYR A 138 20.20 2.46 -6.01
C TYR A 138 19.27 1.25 -6.20
N LYS A 139 19.86 0.08 -6.49
CA LYS A 139 19.17 -1.19 -6.73
C LYS A 139 18.12 -1.15 -7.86
N MET A 140 18.31 -0.29 -8.85
CA MET A 140 17.47 -0.25 -10.04
C MET A 140 18.20 -0.65 -11.33
N GLU A 141 19.39 -1.21 -11.22
CA GLU A 141 20.20 -1.68 -12.37
C GLU A 141 19.57 -2.88 -13.06
N THR A 142 18.99 -3.78 -12.28
CA THR A 142 18.34 -5.00 -12.79
C THR A 142 16.86 -5.05 -12.43
N PRO A 143 16.01 -5.70 -13.25
CA PRO A 143 14.60 -5.87 -12.93
C PRO A 143 14.36 -6.59 -11.60
N ALA A 144 15.17 -7.61 -11.29
CA ALA A 144 15.04 -8.39 -10.07
C ALA A 144 15.33 -7.55 -8.82
N GLU A 145 16.41 -6.77 -8.82
CA GLU A 145 16.75 -5.86 -7.72
C GLU A 145 15.71 -4.77 -7.54
N THR A 146 15.21 -4.20 -8.66
CA THR A 146 14.15 -3.20 -8.62
C THR A 146 12.89 -3.77 -8.01
N LEU A 147 12.43 -4.95 -8.44
CA LEU A 147 11.26 -5.59 -7.84
C LEU A 147 11.45 -5.88 -6.36
N GLN A 148 12.64 -6.35 -5.97
CA GLN A 148 12.95 -6.63 -4.56
C GLN A 148 12.94 -5.34 -3.74
N LEU A 149 13.52 -4.25 -4.25
CA LEU A 149 13.49 -2.94 -3.60
C LEU A 149 12.05 -2.44 -3.38
N LEU A 150 11.21 -2.52 -4.41
CA LEU A 150 9.81 -2.09 -4.34
C LEU A 150 9.00 -2.96 -3.36
N TYR A 151 9.26 -4.26 -3.34
CA TYR A 151 8.62 -5.19 -2.43
C TYR A 151 9.05 -4.95 -0.98
N ASP A 152 10.35 -4.85 -0.70
CA ASP A 152 10.90 -4.61 0.63
C ASP A 152 10.43 -3.27 1.23
N SER A 153 10.24 -2.28 0.36
CA SER A 153 9.71 -0.96 0.73
C SER A 153 8.19 -0.92 0.89
N ASN A 154 7.50 -2.05 0.72
CA ASN A 154 6.04 -2.18 0.75
C ASN A 154 5.32 -1.27 -0.27
N ILE A 155 5.96 -0.93 -1.38
CA ILE A 155 5.35 -0.19 -2.47
C ILE A 155 4.48 -1.11 -3.33
N ILE A 156 4.96 -2.33 -3.56
CA ILE A 156 4.24 -3.37 -4.28
C ILE A 156 4.00 -4.60 -3.41
N CYS A 157 2.99 -5.36 -3.79
CA CYS A 157 2.76 -6.72 -3.31
C CYS A 157 2.59 -7.64 -4.52
N TYR A 158 2.77 -8.94 -4.34
CA TYR A 158 2.37 -9.89 -5.36
C TYR A 158 1.02 -10.53 -5.04
N GLU A 159 0.27 -10.86 -6.09
CA GLU A 159 -1.02 -11.54 -5.97
C GLU A 159 -0.82 -13.01 -6.36
N GLU A 160 -1.00 -13.91 -5.40
CA GLU A 160 -0.91 -15.34 -5.60
C GLU A 160 -2.29 -15.99 -5.63
N GLN A 161 -2.50 -16.91 -6.56
CA GLN A 161 -3.71 -17.70 -6.63
C GLN A 161 -3.54 -19.01 -5.88
N VAL A 162 -4.13 -19.09 -4.70
CA VAL A 162 -4.04 -20.29 -3.85
C VAL A 162 -5.31 -21.13 -3.99
N TYR A 163 -5.13 -22.41 -4.28
CA TYR A 163 -6.21 -23.42 -4.31
C TYR A 163 -6.30 -24.12 -2.95
N LYS A 164 -7.39 -23.86 -2.21
CA LYS A 164 -7.71 -24.59 -0.97
C LYS A 164 -9.15 -25.07 -0.99
N PHE A 165 -9.36 -26.35 -0.67
CA PHE A 165 -10.70 -26.97 -0.59
C PHE A 165 -11.54 -26.77 -1.87
N GLY A 166 -10.95 -26.98 -3.05
CA GLY A 166 -11.63 -26.84 -4.34
C GLY A 166 -12.03 -25.39 -4.71
N LYS A 167 -11.52 -24.38 -4.00
CA LYS A 167 -11.77 -22.96 -4.26
C LYS A 167 -10.48 -22.24 -4.51
N SER A 168 -10.44 -21.45 -5.58
CA SER A 168 -9.37 -20.51 -5.84
C SER A 168 -9.57 -19.22 -5.03
N ARG A 169 -8.54 -18.75 -4.39
CA ARG A 169 -8.48 -17.45 -3.70
C ARG A 169 -7.24 -16.69 -4.11
N ASN A 170 -7.39 -15.40 -4.39
CA ASN A 170 -6.25 -14.54 -4.59
C ASN A 170 -5.81 -14.01 -3.21
N ILE A 171 -4.56 -14.22 -2.89
CA ILE A 171 -3.90 -13.73 -1.67
C ILE A 171 -2.92 -12.66 -2.10
N MET A 172 -2.92 -11.52 -1.39
CA MET A 172 -1.91 -10.47 -1.56
C MET A 172 -0.83 -10.67 -0.52
N SER A 173 0.38 -10.88 -0.98
CA SER A 173 1.56 -11.06 -0.13
C SER A 173 2.39 -9.78 -0.11
N TRP A 174 2.62 -9.26 1.09
CA TRP A 174 3.35 -8.04 1.37
C TRP A 174 4.60 -8.35 2.19
N SER A 175 5.67 -7.61 1.95
CA SER A 175 6.95 -7.77 2.66
C SER A 175 6.82 -7.66 4.19
N TYR A 176 5.97 -6.78 4.70
CA TYR A 176 5.76 -6.65 6.14
C TYR A 176 5.08 -7.85 6.79
N LYS A 177 4.40 -8.71 6.02
CA LYS A 177 3.78 -9.96 6.49
C LYS A 177 4.68 -11.17 6.32
N GLU A 178 5.36 -11.21 5.20
CA GLU A 178 6.13 -12.37 4.75
C GLU A 178 7.53 -11.86 4.38
N ARG A 179 8.48 -11.97 5.27
CA ARG A 179 9.88 -11.54 5.06
C ARG A 179 10.60 -12.41 4.01
N ASN A 180 9.98 -12.58 2.86
CA ASN A 180 10.46 -13.40 1.76
C ASN A 180 10.94 -12.52 0.59
N TYR A 181 11.59 -13.18 -0.37
CA TYR A 181 11.91 -12.54 -1.65
C TYR A 181 10.65 -12.27 -2.46
N ALA A 182 10.70 -11.24 -3.30
CA ALA A 182 9.65 -11.00 -4.29
C ALA A 182 9.48 -12.24 -5.17
N ASN A 183 8.26 -12.76 -5.26
CA ASN A 183 7.98 -13.90 -6.12
C ASN A 183 7.89 -13.44 -7.58
N ILE A 184 8.82 -13.93 -8.40
CA ILE A 184 8.99 -13.55 -9.82
C ILE A 184 8.43 -14.64 -10.76
N GLN A 185 7.59 -15.54 -10.26
CA GLN A 185 6.99 -16.59 -11.10
C GLN A 185 5.86 -16.07 -11.98
#